data_7d7d107c5ef8230660a8992d9e799d31
#
_entry.id   7d7d107c5ef8230660a8992d9e799d31
#
_cell.length_a   1.000
_cell.length_b   1.000
_cell.length_c   1.000
_cell.angle_alpha   90.00
_cell.angle_beta   90.00
_cell.angle_gamma   90.00
#
_symmetry.space_group_name_H-M   'P 1'
#
loop_
_entity.id
_entity.type
_entity.pdbx_description
1 polymer ?
#
loop_
_entity_poly.entity_id
_entity_poly.type
_entity_poly.pdbx_seq_one_letter_code
_entity_poly.pdbx_strand_id
1 'polypeptide(L)'
;DALARRMGTGDLAAALKPGDIAVSMLPADQHVGIAKLCLEAGANFCSSSYIAPEMRALDEAFRDKGLVSVNEVGLDPGIDHLMAHDLVARYRASKAYHNDNVLSFTSYCGGVPKLANAFRYKFSWAPAGVLKALRSPSRSLRHFTELRVARPWDAISRYDAPLPVPESFEVYPNRDSYPVMAEYRFETHWKVKDFVRGTSRLNGWADAWAPIF
;
A
#
# COMPACT_ATOMS: atom_id res chain seq x y z
N ASP A 1 -10.54 13.04 28.39
CA ASP A 1 -9.07 12.94 28.49
C ASP A 1 -8.63 11.54 28.11
N ALA A 2 -8.09 11.38 26.89
CA ALA A 2 -7.47 10.14 26.46
C ALA A 2 -6.12 9.99 27.19
N LEU A 3 -6.08 9.20 28.25
CA LEU A 3 -4.85 8.83 28.91
C LEU A 3 -4.08 7.84 28.03
N ALA A 4 -2.98 8.29 27.40
CA ALA A 4 -2.05 7.40 26.74
C ALA A 4 -1.43 6.45 27.78
N ARG A 5 -1.74 5.16 27.71
CA ARG A 5 -1.16 4.12 28.57
C ARG A 5 -0.23 3.25 27.74
N ARG A 6 0.96 2.97 28.26
CA ARG A 6 1.82 1.94 27.70
C ARG A 6 1.32 0.59 28.20
N MET A 7 0.78 -0.24 27.30
CA MET A 7 0.17 -1.52 27.65
C MET A 7 0.83 -2.64 26.85
N GLY A 8 0.97 -3.82 27.45
CA GLY A 8 1.28 -5.06 26.75
C GLY A 8 0.02 -5.67 26.12
N THR A 9 0.18 -6.70 25.29
CA THR A 9 -0.96 -7.38 24.61
C THR A 9 -1.92 -8.03 25.62
N GLY A 10 -1.41 -8.53 26.75
CA GLY A 10 -2.25 -9.05 27.84
C GLY A 10 -3.11 -7.98 28.51
N ASP A 11 -2.58 -6.77 28.66
CA ASP A 11 -3.31 -5.63 29.21
C ASP A 11 -4.39 -5.14 28.22
N LEU A 12 -4.14 -5.27 26.91
CA LEU A 12 -5.10 -4.90 25.88
C LEU A 12 -6.35 -5.80 25.97
N ALA A 13 -6.17 -7.11 26.11
CA ALA A 13 -7.28 -8.05 26.28
C ALA A 13 -8.19 -7.70 27.46
N ALA A 14 -7.59 -7.27 28.59
CA ALA A 14 -8.33 -6.85 29.78
C ALA A 14 -8.99 -5.47 29.64
N ALA A 15 -8.48 -4.62 28.76
CA ALA A 15 -8.98 -3.26 28.56
C ALA A 15 -10.09 -3.15 27.53
N LEU A 16 -10.14 -4.04 26.53
CA LEU A 16 -11.14 -4.04 25.46
C LEU A 16 -12.52 -4.39 26.01
N LYS A 17 -13.52 -3.64 25.54
CA LYS A 17 -14.92 -3.83 25.89
C LYS A 17 -15.76 -4.02 24.62
N PRO A 18 -16.94 -4.66 24.73
CA PRO A 18 -17.88 -4.74 23.60
C PRO A 18 -18.21 -3.35 23.04
N GLY A 19 -18.10 -3.21 21.71
CA GLY A 19 -18.35 -1.96 20.99
C GLY A 19 -17.15 -1.04 20.85
N ASP A 20 -16.02 -1.31 21.52
CA ASP A 20 -14.78 -0.56 21.31
C ASP A 20 -14.24 -0.75 19.89
N ILE A 21 -13.33 0.14 19.48
CA ILE A 21 -12.57 0.05 18.24
C ILE A 21 -11.09 0.06 18.56
N ALA A 22 -10.39 -1.03 18.26
CA ALA A 22 -8.93 -1.07 18.34
C ALA A 22 -8.32 -0.63 17.01
N VAL A 23 -7.57 0.47 17.04
CA VAL A 23 -6.78 0.95 15.88
C VAL A 23 -5.35 0.47 16.06
N SER A 24 -4.93 -0.52 15.26
CA SER A 24 -3.60 -1.10 15.36
C SER A 24 -2.63 -0.42 14.39
N MET A 25 -1.60 0.23 14.97
CA MET A 25 -0.47 0.83 14.28
C MET A 25 0.83 0.03 14.52
N LEU A 26 0.70 -1.21 14.93
CA LEU A 26 1.81 -2.13 15.19
C LEU A 26 2.45 -2.65 13.88
N PRO A 27 3.58 -3.34 13.92
CA PRO A 27 4.08 -4.11 12.80
C PRO A 27 3.04 -5.12 12.28
N ALA A 28 3.02 -5.34 10.96
CA ALA A 28 1.96 -6.08 10.26
C ALA A 28 1.73 -7.51 10.78
N ASP A 29 2.77 -8.17 11.25
CA ASP A 29 2.73 -9.52 11.84
C ASP A 29 1.97 -9.61 13.16
N GLN A 30 1.71 -8.49 13.82
CA GLN A 30 0.98 -8.43 15.08
C GLN A 30 -0.53 -8.17 14.91
N HIS A 31 -0.97 -7.68 13.76
CA HIS A 31 -2.37 -7.27 13.56
C HIS A 31 -3.37 -8.41 13.74
N VAL A 32 -3.05 -9.62 13.27
CA VAL A 32 -3.95 -10.79 13.39
C VAL A 32 -4.21 -11.15 14.84
N GLY A 33 -3.16 -11.06 15.70
CA GLY A 33 -3.31 -11.28 17.15
C GLY A 33 -4.26 -10.27 17.78
N ILE A 34 -4.11 -8.99 17.44
CA ILE A 34 -4.99 -7.93 17.97
C ILE A 34 -6.44 -8.10 17.45
N ALA A 35 -6.62 -8.44 16.19
CA ALA A 35 -7.95 -8.68 15.62
C ALA A 35 -8.67 -9.85 16.32
N LYS A 36 -7.95 -10.91 16.69
CA LYS A 36 -8.50 -12.02 17.50
C LYS A 36 -8.93 -11.57 18.89
N LEU A 37 -8.13 -10.75 19.57
CA LEU A 37 -8.52 -10.16 20.86
C LEU A 37 -9.78 -9.29 20.72
N CYS A 38 -9.90 -8.54 19.65
CA CYS A 38 -11.13 -7.78 19.36
C CYS A 38 -12.35 -8.69 19.18
N LEU A 39 -12.21 -9.78 18.42
CA LEU A 39 -13.28 -10.79 18.28
C LEU A 39 -13.71 -11.39 19.63
N GLU A 40 -12.77 -11.73 20.48
CA GLU A 40 -13.05 -12.28 21.81
C GLU A 40 -13.78 -11.27 22.70
N ALA A 41 -13.34 -10.00 22.67
CA ALA A 41 -13.90 -8.93 23.49
C ALA A 41 -15.23 -8.35 22.92
N GLY A 42 -15.65 -8.70 21.72
CA GLY A 42 -16.78 -8.05 21.04
C GLY A 42 -16.46 -6.62 20.57
N ALA A 43 -15.21 -6.35 20.22
CA ALA A 43 -14.71 -5.07 19.75
C ALA A 43 -14.46 -5.07 18.23
N ASN A 44 -14.47 -3.90 17.63
CA ASN A 44 -14.14 -3.69 16.23
C ASN A 44 -12.62 -3.53 16.05
N PHE A 45 -12.13 -3.76 14.83
CA PHE A 45 -10.73 -3.69 14.50
C PHE A 45 -10.45 -2.76 13.32
N CYS A 46 -9.34 -2.03 13.36
CA CYS A 46 -8.86 -1.19 12.26
C CYS A 46 -7.34 -1.26 12.14
N SER A 47 -6.82 -1.38 10.90
CA SER A 47 -5.37 -1.27 10.65
C SER A 47 -5.04 -0.58 9.34
N SER A 48 -3.84 -0.02 9.24
CA SER A 48 -3.30 0.60 8.02
C SER A 48 -2.53 -0.38 7.12
N SER A 49 -2.47 -1.66 7.47
CA SER A 49 -1.68 -2.65 6.74
C SER A 49 -2.50 -3.40 5.69
N TYR A 50 -1.79 -3.94 4.70
CA TYR A 50 -2.37 -4.86 3.72
C TYR A 50 -3.03 -6.06 4.38
N ILE A 51 -4.12 -6.53 3.77
CA ILE A 51 -4.86 -7.70 4.25
C ILE A 51 -4.04 -8.96 4.01
N ALA A 52 -3.50 -9.53 5.09
CA ALA A 52 -2.88 -10.84 5.05
C ALA A 52 -3.92 -11.97 4.90
N PRO A 53 -3.56 -13.15 4.35
CA PRO A 53 -4.47 -14.29 4.25
C PRO A 53 -5.10 -14.67 5.61
N GLU A 54 -4.32 -14.63 6.68
CA GLU A 54 -4.76 -14.93 8.05
C GLU A 54 -5.77 -13.88 8.58
N MET A 55 -5.65 -12.63 8.16
CA MET A 55 -6.63 -11.58 8.48
C MET A 55 -7.92 -11.82 7.70
N ARG A 56 -7.82 -12.15 6.42
CA ARG A 56 -8.98 -12.49 5.58
C ARG A 56 -9.77 -13.67 6.12
N ALA A 57 -9.09 -14.65 6.71
CA ALA A 57 -9.72 -15.80 7.34
C ALA A 57 -10.59 -15.47 8.58
N LEU A 58 -10.47 -14.26 9.11
CA LEU A 58 -11.31 -13.78 10.22
C LEU A 58 -12.61 -13.08 9.74
N ASP A 59 -12.81 -12.89 8.45
CA ASP A 59 -13.95 -12.13 7.89
C ASP A 59 -15.30 -12.68 8.36
N GLU A 60 -15.51 -14.00 8.22
CA GLU A 60 -16.73 -14.66 8.64
C GLU A 60 -16.99 -14.49 10.13
N ALA A 61 -15.96 -14.68 10.96
CA ALA A 61 -16.10 -14.54 12.42
C ALA A 61 -16.46 -13.11 12.86
N PHE A 62 -15.95 -12.09 12.17
CA PHE A 62 -16.36 -10.70 12.41
C PHE A 62 -17.80 -10.47 12.01
N ARG A 63 -18.24 -10.98 10.84
CA ARG A 63 -19.62 -10.86 10.35
C ARG A 63 -20.61 -11.55 11.26
N ASP A 64 -20.32 -12.77 11.69
CA ASP A 64 -21.20 -13.56 12.57
C ASP A 64 -21.46 -12.88 13.92
N LYS A 65 -20.49 -12.10 14.40
CA LYS A 65 -20.62 -11.30 15.61
C LYS A 65 -21.18 -9.90 15.38
N GLY A 66 -21.48 -9.52 14.15
CA GLY A 66 -21.90 -8.16 13.79
C GLY A 66 -20.82 -7.11 14.03
N LEU A 67 -19.54 -7.52 14.01
CA LEU A 67 -18.39 -6.66 14.21
C LEU A 67 -17.78 -6.22 12.88
N VAL A 68 -17.03 -5.13 12.90
CA VAL A 68 -16.37 -4.54 11.76
C VAL A 68 -14.85 -4.70 11.88
N SER A 69 -14.22 -5.21 10.81
CA SER A 69 -12.76 -5.19 10.65
C SER A 69 -12.43 -4.40 9.38
N VAL A 70 -11.78 -3.24 9.54
CA VAL A 70 -11.36 -2.39 8.43
C VAL A 70 -9.84 -2.40 8.34
N ASN A 71 -9.34 -2.79 7.20
CA ASN A 71 -7.90 -2.84 6.92
C ASN A 71 -7.55 -1.90 5.76
N GLU A 72 -6.27 -1.70 5.53
CA GLU A 72 -5.79 -0.81 4.45
C GLU A 72 -6.27 0.64 4.63
N VAL A 73 -6.36 1.13 5.86
CA VAL A 73 -6.77 2.50 6.19
C VAL A 73 -5.54 3.35 6.46
N GLY A 74 -4.70 3.48 5.43
CA GLY A 74 -3.46 4.24 5.48
C GLY A 74 -3.27 5.12 4.25
N LEU A 75 -2.02 5.50 3.99
CA LEU A 75 -1.65 6.21 2.76
C LEU A 75 -1.48 5.21 1.60
N ASP A 76 -0.66 4.16 1.82
CA ASP A 76 -0.41 3.04 0.93
C ASP A 76 -0.10 1.79 1.80
N PRO A 77 -1.11 0.94 1.96
CA PRO A 77 -2.42 0.90 1.31
C PRO A 77 -3.48 1.81 1.97
N GLY A 78 -4.34 2.39 1.13
CA GLY A 78 -5.52 3.14 1.56
C GLY A 78 -5.86 4.30 0.63
N ILE A 79 -5.31 5.49 0.87
CA ILE A 79 -5.59 6.69 0.06
C ILE A 79 -5.23 6.46 -1.40
N ASP A 80 -4.15 5.75 -1.70
CA ASP A 80 -3.74 5.38 -3.06
C ASP A 80 -4.82 4.58 -3.80
N HIS A 81 -5.48 3.64 -3.10
CA HIS A 81 -6.60 2.87 -3.66
C HIS A 81 -7.81 3.77 -3.94
N LEU A 82 -8.17 4.64 -3.00
CA LEU A 82 -9.29 5.58 -3.18
C LEU A 82 -9.04 6.52 -4.34
N MET A 83 -7.83 7.05 -4.48
CA MET A 83 -7.44 7.90 -5.62
C MET A 83 -7.50 7.15 -6.94
N ALA A 84 -7.09 5.88 -6.98
CA ALA A 84 -7.19 5.05 -8.17
C ALA A 84 -8.64 4.80 -8.58
N HIS A 85 -9.51 4.47 -7.62
CA HIS A 85 -10.95 4.31 -7.87
C HIS A 85 -11.60 5.59 -8.40
N ASP A 86 -11.29 6.74 -7.80
CA ASP A 86 -11.80 8.04 -8.26
C ASP A 86 -11.31 8.35 -9.69
N LEU A 87 -10.01 8.13 -9.97
CA LEU A 87 -9.44 8.34 -11.29
C LEU A 87 -10.12 7.48 -12.36
N VAL A 88 -10.32 6.19 -12.09
CA VAL A 88 -11.00 5.28 -13.03
C VAL A 88 -12.46 5.67 -13.22
N ALA A 89 -13.16 6.05 -12.14
CA ALA A 89 -14.55 6.50 -12.23
C ALA A 89 -14.68 7.78 -13.06
N ARG A 90 -13.80 8.76 -12.83
CA ARG A 90 -13.78 10.01 -13.61
C ARG A 90 -13.43 9.76 -15.08
N TYR A 91 -12.50 8.87 -15.37
CA TYR A 91 -12.20 8.49 -16.75
C TYR A 91 -13.44 7.93 -17.45
N ARG A 92 -14.16 6.98 -16.83
CA ARG A 92 -15.38 6.39 -17.37
C ARG A 92 -16.49 7.41 -17.62
N ALA A 93 -16.62 8.41 -16.77
CA ALA A 93 -17.60 9.48 -16.89
C ALA A 93 -17.18 10.59 -17.85
N SER A 94 -15.95 10.58 -18.32
CA SER A 94 -15.42 11.64 -19.17
C SER A 94 -15.80 11.47 -20.64
N LYS A 95 -15.78 12.58 -21.38
CA LYS A 95 -15.93 12.56 -22.85
C LYS A 95 -14.76 11.88 -23.58
N ALA A 96 -13.63 11.66 -22.89
CA ALA A 96 -12.46 10.98 -23.44
C ALA A 96 -12.60 9.45 -23.38
N TYR A 97 -13.61 8.92 -22.65
CA TYR A 97 -13.81 7.48 -22.57
C TYR A 97 -14.21 6.90 -23.93
N HIS A 98 -13.45 5.90 -24.38
CA HIS A 98 -13.75 5.10 -25.55
C HIS A 98 -13.16 3.70 -25.38
N ASN A 99 -13.88 2.67 -25.83
CA ASN A 99 -13.45 1.26 -25.70
C ASN A 99 -12.15 0.95 -26.44
N ASP A 100 -11.83 1.71 -27.50
CA ASP A 100 -10.60 1.51 -28.27
C ASP A 100 -9.38 2.26 -27.72
N ASN A 101 -9.55 3.02 -26.66
CA ASN A 101 -8.43 3.72 -26.04
C ASN A 101 -7.37 2.75 -25.54
N VAL A 102 -6.11 3.10 -25.78
CA VAL A 102 -4.97 2.44 -25.13
C VAL A 102 -4.68 3.15 -23.82
N LEU A 103 -4.74 2.40 -22.73
CA LEU A 103 -4.65 2.92 -21.39
C LEU A 103 -3.28 2.63 -20.76
N SER A 104 -2.73 3.60 -20.07
CA SER A 104 -1.58 3.43 -19.18
C SER A 104 -1.93 3.97 -17.82
N PHE A 105 -1.82 3.11 -16.80
CA PHE A 105 -2.05 3.46 -15.40
C PHE A 105 -0.76 3.30 -14.60
N THR A 106 -0.41 4.34 -13.88
CA THR A 106 0.71 4.32 -12.94
C THR A 106 0.30 4.94 -11.62
N SER A 107 0.62 4.29 -10.52
CA SER A 107 0.43 4.78 -9.17
C SER A 107 1.73 4.61 -8.40
N TYR A 108 2.32 5.71 -7.96
CA TYR A 108 3.56 5.72 -7.20
C TYR A 108 3.36 6.35 -5.84
N CYS A 109 3.80 5.66 -4.80
CA CYS A 109 3.82 6.18 -3.43
C CYS A 109 5.22 6.01 -2.86
N GLY A 110 5.68 6.96 -2.07
CA GLY A 110 6.98 6.83 -1.40
C GLY A 110 7.24 7.92 -0.38
N GLY A 111 7.87 7.55 0.72
CA GLY A 111 8.41 8.51 1.67
C GLY A 111 9.66 9.17 1.08
N VAL A 112 9.64 10.50 0.98
CA VAL A 112 10.80 11.31 0.58
C VAL A 112 11.13 12.29 1.69
N PRO A 113 12.42 12.52 2.01
CA PRO A 113 12.79 13.52 3.01
C PRO A 113 12.53 14.93 2.46
N LYS A 114 11.97 15.80 3.29
CA LYS A 114 11.76 17.21 2.95
C LYS A 114 13.06 17.92 2.57
N LEU A 115 14.13 17.59 3.28
CA LEU A 115 15.49 18.03 2.96
C LEU A 115 16.28 16.82 2.45
N ALA A 116 16.80 16.90 1.24
CA ALA A 116 17.64 15.88 0.68
C ALA A 116 18.93 15.71 1.53
N ASN A 117 19.31 14.46 1.75
CA ASN A 117 20.54 14.08 2.44
C ASN A 117 21.38 13.17 1.53
N ALA A 118 22.61 12.86 1.92
CA ALA A 118 23.50 12.00 1.13
C ALA A 118 22.91 10.59 0.87
N PHE A 119 22.08 10.10 1.79
CA PHE A 119 21.42 8.80 1.70
C PHE A 119 20.14 8.83 0.83
N ARG A 120 19.68 10.01 0.40
CA ARG A 120 18.46 10.24 -0.40
C ARG A 120 17.20 9.62 0.20
N TYR A 121 17.24 9.31 1.50
CA TYR A 121 16.13 8.67 2.21
C TYR A 121 16.14 9.00 3.70
N LYS A 122 14.97 8.91 4.32
CA LYS A 122 14.79 8.95 5.76
C LYS A 122 13.68 7.97 6.13
N PHE A 123 13.96 7.07 7.06
CA PHE A 123 12.94 6.12 7.54
C PHE A 123 11.81 6.88 8.26
N SER A 124 10.60 6.71 7.77
CA SER A 124 9.37 7.27 8.35
C SER A 124 8.42 6.19 8.88
N TRP A 125 8.78 4.93 8.66
CA TRP A 125 8.07 3.75 9.15
C TRP A 125 9.08 2.63 9.41
N ALA A 126 8.62 1.40 9.73
CA ALA A 126 9.47 0.29 10.13
C ALA A 126 10.67 0.04 9.19
N PRO A 127 11.93 0.31 9.62
CA PRO A 127 13.11 0.16 8.74
C PRO A 127 13.28 -1.25 8.18
N ALA A 128 13.04 -2.27 9.00
CA ALA A 128 13.08 -3.66 8.56
C ALA A 128 12.07 -3.96 7.45
N GLY A 129 10.88 -3.35 7.49
CA GLY A 129 9.86 -3.46 6.45
C GLY A 129 10.33 -2.86 5.13
N VAL A 130 11.00 -1.70 5.16
CA VAL A 130 11.61 -1.08 3.97
C VAL A 130 12.65 -1.99 3.34
N LEU A 131 13.58 -2.51 4.13
CA LEU A 131 14.64 -3.40 3.65
C LEU A 131 14.08 -4.71 3.08
N LYS A 132 13.03 -5.27 3.70
CA LYS A 132 12.35 -6.46 3.19
C LYS A 132 11.66 -6.18 1.86
N ALA A 133 10.98 -5.05 1.72
CA ALA A 133 10.30 -4.66 0.48
C ALA A 133 11.29 -4.53 -0.69
N LEU A 134 12.51 -4.05 -0.44
CA LEU A 134 13.59 -3.93 -1.44
C LEU A 134 14.15 -5.28 -1.94
N ARG A 135 13.82 -6.38 -1.28
CA ARG A 135 14.18 -7.75 -1.67
C ARG A 135 13.01 -8.55 -2.21
N SER A 136 11.84 -7.94 -2.29
CA SER A 136 10.62 -8.63 -2.74
C SER A 136 10.47 -8.49 -4.25
N PRO A 137 10.13 -9.57 -4.97
CA PRO A 137 9.86 -9.50 -6.39
C PRO A 137 8.59 -8.68 -6.65
N SER A 138 8.49 -8.14 -7.86
CA SER A 138 7.29 -7.45 -8.34
C SER A 138 6.83 -7.99 -9.68
N ARG A 139 5.55 -7.77 -9.96
CA ARG A 139 4.91 -8.10 -11.23
C ARG A 139 4.01 -6.96 -11.67
N SER A 140 4.18 -6.53 -12.90
CA SER A 140 3.44 -5.40 -13.47
C SER A 140 3.22 -5.62 -14.97
N LEU A 141 2.39 -4.80 -15.59
CA LEU A 141 2.19 -4.78 -17.03
C LEU A 141 2.95 -3.59 -17.61
N ARG A 142 3.80 -3.82 -18.61
CA ARG A 142 4.53 -2.80 -19.36
C ARG A 142 4.50 -3.14 -20.84
N HIS A 143 4.16 -2.15 -21.68
CA HIS A 143 4.11 -2.30 -23.13
C HIS A 143 3.32 -3.55 -23.57
N PHE A 144 2.15 -3.78 -22.97
CA PHE A 144 1.27 -4.95 -23.19
C PHE A 144 1.89 -6.29 -22.78
N THR A 145 3.02 -6.29 -22.07
CA THR A 145 3.75 -7.49 -21.68
C THR A 145 3.92 -7.53 -20.16
N GLU A 146 3.80 -8.73 -19.60
CA GLU A 146 4.10 -8.93 -18.18
C GLU A 146 5.57 -8.67 -17.91
N LEU A 147 5.84 -7.77 -16.98
CA LEU A 147 7.17 -7.50 -16.44
C LEU A 147 7.27 -8.12 -15.04
N ARG A 148 8.19 -9.07 -14.90
CA ARG A 148 8.60 -9.62 -13.59
C ARG A 148 9.98 -9.11 -13.23
N VAL A 149 10.12 -8.62 -12.03
CA VAL A 149 11.37 -8.05 -11.55
C VAL A 149 11.73 -8.71 -10.22
N ALA A 150 12.93 -9.26 -10.15
CA ALA A 150 13.41 -9.93 -8.95
C ALA A 150 13.76 -8.91 -7.85
N ARG A 151 14.31 -7.77 -8.24
CA ARG A 151 14.72 -6.70 -7.33
C ARG A 151 14.33 -5.33 -7.91
N PRO A 152 14.00 -4.34 -7.07
CA PRO A 152 13.64 -2.99 -7.52
C PRO A 152 14.67 -2.36 -8.47
N TRP A 153 15.94 -2.55 -8.24
CA TRP A 153 17.02 -2.01 -9.08
C TRP A 153 16.92 -2.42 -10.54
N ASP A 154 16.39 -3.60 -10.81
CA ASP A 154 16.32 -4.15 -12.16
C ASP A 154 15.31 -3.40 -13.03
N ALA A 155 14.51 -2.51 -12.44
CA ALA A 155 13.47 -1.75 -13.15
C ALA A 155 13.33 -0.29 -12.66
N ILE A 156 14.38 0.28 -12.09
CA ILE A 156 14.39 1.72 -11.75
C ILE A 156 14.36 2.55 -13.02
N SER A 157 13.53 3.57 -13.01
CA SER A 157 13.46 4.57 -14.06
C SER A 157 13.29 5.97 -13.49
N ARG A 158 13.78 6.97 -14.20
CA ARG A 158 13.52 8.37 -13.86
C ARG A 158 12.06 8.70 -14.08
N TYR A 159 11.50 9.48 -13.17
CA TYR A 159 10.14 9.98 -13.23
C TYR A 159 10.08 11.45 -12.87
N ASP A 160 9.70 12.25 -13.85
CA ASP A 160 9.44 13.67 -13.64
C ASP A 160 7.94 13.81 -13.32
N ALA A 161 7.64 13.89 -12.03
CA ALA A 161 6.26 13.97 -11.56
C ALA A 161 5.62 15.30 -12.00
N PRO A 162 4.35 15.32 -12.42
CA PRO A 162 3.64 16.54 -12.77
C PRO A 162 3.26 17.34 -11.50
N LEU A 163 4.23 17.60 -10.65
CA LEU A 163 4.09 18.31 -9.39
C LEU A 163 4.86 19.62 -9.44
N PRO A 164 4.41 20.68 -8.76
CA PRO A 164 5.11 21.95 -8.69
C PRO A 164 6.31 21.88 -7.72
N VAL A 165 7.18 20.89 -7.90
CA VAL A 165 8.38 20.67 -7.10
C VAL A 165 9.58 20.54 -8.03
N PRO A 166 10.74 21.10 -7.66
CA PRO A 166 11.94 21.07 -8.51
C PRO A 166 12.61 19.69 -8.55
N GLU A 167 12.23 18.78 -7.66
CA GLU A 167 12.85 17.48 -7.55
C GLU A 167 12.36 16.53 -8.66
N SER A 168 13.29 15.77 -9.22
CA SER A 168 13.00 14.57 -9.99
C SER A 168 13.04 13.34 -9.09
N PHE A 169 12.38 12.29 -9.54
CA PHE A 169 12.22 11.05 -8.78
C PHE A 169 12.78 9.87 -9.55
N GLU A 170 13.10 8.83 -8.83
CA GLU A 170 13.30 7.48 -9.30
C GLU A 170 12.10 6.65 -8.89
N VAL A 171 11.59 5.84 -9.81
CA VAL A 171 10.45 4.96 -9.54
C VAL A 171 10.78 3.53 -9.92
N TYR A 172 10.17 2.59 -9.20
CA TYR A 172 10.28 1.17 -9.50
C TYR A 172 8.97 0.46 -9.15
N PRO A 173 8.62 -0.64 -9.88
CA PRO A 173 7.44 -1.42 -9.55
C PRO A 173 7.58 -2.07 -8.17
N ASN A 174 6.47 -2.14 -7.45
CA ASN A 174 6.41 -2.70 -6.11
C ASN A 174 5.27 -3.71 -6.02
N ARG A 175 5.55 -4.91 -5.47
CA ARG A 175 4.58 -5.99 -5.31
C ARG A 175 3.98 -6.49 -6.62
N ASP A 176 2.88 -7.23 -6.53
CA ASP A 176 2.09 -7.68 -7.66
C ASP A 176 0.99 -6.68 -7.99
N SER A 177 1.05 -6.07 -9.17
CA SER A 177 0.06 -5.11 -9.64
C SER A 177 -1.19 -5.75 -10.24
N TYR A 178 -1.16 -7.04 -10.62
CA TYR A 178 -2.26 -7.69 -11.33
C TYR A 178 -3.55 -7.85 -10.52
N PRO A 179 -3.51 -8.32 -9.26
CA PRO A 179 -4.74 -8.40 -8.45
C PRO A 179 -5.44 -7.05 -8.34
N VAL A 180 -4.67 -5.98 -8.26
CA VAL A 180 -5.18 -4.62 -8.07
C VAL A 180 -5.86 -4.07 -9.34
N MET A 181 -5.53 -4.57 -10.54
CA MET A 181 -6.25 -4.20 -11.76
C MET A 181 -7.75 -4.50 -11.66
N ALA A 182 -8.08 -5.70 -11.19
CA ALA A 182 -9.48 -6.11 -11.00
C ALA A 182 -10.16 -5.31 -9.88
N GLU A 183 -9.46 -5.07 -8.78
CA GLU A 183 -9.95 -4.25 -7.66
C GLU A 183 -10.27 -2.82 -8.10
N TYR A 184 -9.43 -2.20 -8.93
CA TYR A 184 -9.67 -0.87 -9.50
C TYR A 184 -10.67 -0.89 -10.66
N ARG A 185 -11.30 -2.05 -10.93
CA ARG A 185 -12.34 -2.24 -11.95
C ARG A 185 -11.85 -1.95 -13.37
N PHE A 186 -10.62 -2.31 -13.68
CA PHE A 186 -10.17 -2.34 -15.07
C PHE A 186 -10.92 -3.47 -15.80
N GLU A 187 -11.57 -3.10 -16.88
CA GLU A 187 -12.37 -4.04 -17.68
C GLU A 187 -11.46 -4.96 -18.48
N THR A 188 -11.84 -6.21 -18.61
CA THR A 188 -11.05 -7.23 -19.32
C THR A 188 -10.88 -6.93 -20.82
N HIS A 189 -11.79 -6.15 -21.40
CA HIS A 189 -11.73 -5.73 -22.81
C HIS A 189 -10.90 -4.46 -23.03
N TRP A 190 -10.49 -3.74 -22.01
CA TRP A 190 -9.67 -2.55 -22.14
C TRP A 190 -8.27 -2.90 -22.65
N LYS A 191 -7.78 -2.09 -23.58
CA LYS A 191 -6.42 -2.23 -24.12
C LYS A 191 -5.41 -1.59 -23.17
N VAL A 192 -5.07 -2.29 -22.10
CA VAL A 192 -4.15 -1.77 -21.08
C VAL A 192 -2.72 -2.01 -21.53
N LYS A 193 -2.01 -0.95 -21.86
CA LYS A 193 -0.59 -0.98 -22.25
C LYS A 193 0.33 -1.10 -21.04
N ASP A 194 0.08 -0.28 -20.04
CA ASP A 194 0.87 -0.27 -18.80
C ASP A 194 -0.06 -0.28 -17.60
N PHE A 195 0.27 -1.08 -16.60
CA PHE A 195 -0.36 -1.03 -15.28
C PHE A 195 0.69 -1.30 -14.21
N VAL A 196 1.04 -0.26 -13.46
CA VAL A 196 2.11 -0.34 -12.47
C VAL A 196 1.68 0.34 -11.18
N ARG A 197 1.74 -0.40 -10.09
CA ARG A 197 1.89 0.17 -8.75
C ARG A 197 3.36 0.11 -8.37
N GLY A 198 3.87 1.19 -7.85
CA GLY A 198 5.29 1.29 -7.58
C GLY A 198 5.63 2.24 -6.45
N THR A 199 6.92 2.34 -6.23
CA THR A 199 7.48 3.22 -5.20
C THR A 199 8.24 4.36 -5.86
N SER A 200 8.11 5.57 -5.32
CA SER A 200 8.90 6.74 -5.69
C SER A 200 9.98 7.04 -4.66
N ARG A 201 11.14 7.48 -5.13
CA ARG A 201 12.28 7.92 -4.33
C ARG A 201 12.85 9.22 -4.93
N LEU A 202 13.59 9.98 -4.14
CA LEU A 202 14.36 11.10 -4.69
C LEU A 202 15.39 10.61 -5.70
N ASN A 203 15.58 11.36 -6.77
CA ASN A 203 16.62 11.08 -7.75
C ASN A 203 18.00 10.93 -7.10
N GLY A 204 18.79 9.92 -7.52
CA GLY A 204 20.07 9.52 -6.92
C GLY A 204 19.91 8.59 -5.71
N TRP A 205 18.70 8.13 -5.40
CA TRP A 205 18.48 7.14 -4.35
C TRP A 205 19.10 5.79 -4.70
N ALA A 206 18.97 5.35 -5.94
CA ALA A 206 19.54 4.08 -6.40
C ALA A 206 21.06 4.05 -6.22
N ASP A 207 21.74 5.09 -6.64
CA ASP A 207 23.20 5.20 -6.50
C ASP A 207 23.64 5.23 -5.03
N ALA A 208 22.90 5.95 -4.19
CA ALA A 208 23.20 6.03 -2.77
C ALA A 208 23.00 4.70 -2.03
N TRP A 209 22.10 3.85 -2.51
CA TRP A 209 21.75 2.58 -1.86
C TRP A 209 22.40 1.35 -2.50
N ALA A 210 22.87 1.44 -3.74
CA ALA A 210 23.52 0.32 -4.43
C ALA A 210 24.64 -0.37 -3.63
N PRO A 211 25.48 0.33 -2.84
CA PRO A 211 26.51 -0.32 -2.04
C PRO A 211 25.98 -1.21 -0.90
N ILE A 212 24.69 -1.11 -0.56
CA ILE A 212 24.06 -1.87 0.53
C ILE A 212 23.44 -3.17 0.01
N PHE A 213 23.15 -3.24 -1.28
CA PHE A 213 22.41 -4.33 -1.95
C PHE A 213 23.16 -4.89 -3.16
#